data_8274be62adf0d50c4abc17d45eb034e5
#
_entry.id   8274be62adf0d50c4abc17d45eb034e5
#
_cell.length_a   1.000
_cell.length_b   1.000
_cell.length_c   1.000
_cell.angle_alpha   90.00
_cell.angle_beta   90.00
_cell.angle_gamma   90.00
#
_symmetry.space_group_name_H-M   'P 1'
#
loop_
_entity.id
_entity.type
_entity.pdbx_description
1 polymer ?
#
loop_
_entity_poly.entity_id
_entity_poly.type
_entity_poly.pdbx_seq_one_letter_code
_entity_poly.pdbx_strand_id
1 'polypeptide(L)'
;FSMEQMREGIEYAHARGAKVYVAANMVTHEGNEAGAGAWFRELRDMGLDAVIVSDPALIVICATEAPGLEINLSTQASSTNYETFEFWKELGLTRVVLAREVTMEEVAEIRKRTDVEIEAFVHGAMCISYSGRCVLSNHMSKRDANRGGCSQSCRWKYNLYDLPFGEERRSIKGEIPEEFSMSAVDMCMIDHIPDMIENGVDSLKIEGRMKSVHYVSTVTNCYKAAVDAYLESPEKFEAIKQDLIDEMWKVAQRELATGFYYSPPSENEQLFGARRKIPEYKFIG
;
A
#
# COMPACT_ATOMS: atom_id res chain seq x y z
N PHE A 1 7.85 15.82 6.66
CA PHE A 1 7.07 16.98 7.08
C PHE A 1 7.56 17.44 8.45
N SER A 2 7.59 18.78 8.67
CA SER A 2 7.79 19.34 10.03
C SER A 2 6.48 19.20 10.83
N MET A 3 6.58 19.36 12.17
CA MET A 3 5.38 19.35 13.04
C MET A 3 4.40 20.47 12.68
N GLU A 4 4.90 21.63 12.26
CA GLU A 4 4.08 22.74 11.77
C GLU A 4 3.32 22.37 10.49
N GLN A 5 4.00 21.79 9.51
CA GLN A 5 3.35 21.30 8.26
C GLN A 5 2.32 20.21 8.54
N MET A 6 2.54 19.34 9.53
CA MET A 6 1.57 18.35 9.93
C MET A 6 0.32 19.00 10.54
N ARG A 7 0.50 19.99 11.41
CA ARG A 7 -0.61 20.77 12.00
C ARG A 7 -1.44 21.45 10.93
N GLU A 8 -0.81 22.18 10.02
CA GLU A 8 -1.50 22.83 8.90
C GLU A 8 -2.27 21.81 8.04
N GLY A 9 -1.67 20.65 7.77
CA GLY A 9 -2.30 19.57 7.00
C GLY A 9 -3.52 18.98 7.70
N ILE A 10 -3.45 18.76 9.02
CA ILE A 10 -4.56 18.27 9.83
C ILE A 10 -5.71 19.29 9.81
N GLU A 11 -5.44 20.54 10.11
CA GLU A 11 -6.42 21.62 10.11
C GLU A 11 -7.10 21.78 8.73
N TYR A 12 -6.30 21.73 7.66
CA TYR A 12 -6.81 21.83 6.30
C TYR A 12 -7.76 20.67 5.94
N ALA A 13 -7.40 19.45 6.31
CA ALA A 13 -8.21 18.25 6.05
C ALA A 13 -9.50 18.26 6.88
N HIS A 14 -9.40 18.54 8.16
CA HIS A 14 -10.56 18.59 9.08
C HIS A 14 -11.58 19.66 8.66
N ALA A 15 -11.12 20.82 8.20
CA ALA A 15 -12.00 21.87 7.66
C ALA A 15 -12.81 21.41 6.44
N ARG A 16 -12.45 20.26 5.83
CA ARG A 16 -13.11 19.63 4.66
C ARG A 16 -13.77 18.29 5.00
N GLY A 17 -13.86 17.94 6.27
CA GLY A 17 -14.47 16.71 6.75
C GLY A 17 -13.63 15.45 6.47
N ALA A 18 -12.33 15.61 6.16
CA ALA A 18 -11.42 14.49 5.92
C ALA A 18 -10.55 14.20 7.15
N LYS A 19 -10.30 12.93 7.43
CA LYS A 19 -9.39 12.47 8.49
C LYS A 19 -7.95 12.45 7.99
N VAL A 20 -7.00 12.57 8.93
CA VAL A 20 -5.56 12.48 8.66
C VAL A 20 -4.94 11.36 9.47
N TYR A 21 -4.21 10.47 8.78
CA TYR A 21 -3.46 9.39 9.42
C TYR A 21 -1.97 9.56 9.13
N VAL A 22 -1.14 9.49 10.15
CA VAL A 22 0.31 9.59 10.00
C VAL A 22 0.92 8.19 9.96
N ALA A 23 1.66 7.90 8.89
CA ALA A 23 2.40 6.64 8.76
C ALA A 23 3.69 6.67 9.58
N ALA A 24 3.69 5.96 10.70
CA ALA A 24 4.83 5.72 11.59
C ALA A 24 5.26 4.25 11.54
N ASN A 25 5.23 3.66 10.34
CA ASN A 25 5.37 2.23 10.10
C ASN A 25 6.81 1.77 9.83
N MET A 26 7.81 2.50 10.32
CA MET A 26 9.20 2.06 10.28
C MET A 26 9.45 0.94 11.29
N VAL A 27 10.36 0.03 10.95
CA VAL A 27 10.92 -0.94 11.91
C VAL A 27 12.02 -0.22 12.70
N THR A 28 11.90 -0.22 14.02
CA THR A 28 12.88 0.44 14.90
C THR A 28 14.08 -0.47 15.19
N HIS A 29 15.21 0.16 15.48
CA HIS A 29 16.40 -0.49 16.05
C HIS A 29 16.64 0.11 17.42
N GLU A 30 17.44 -0.56 18.24
CA GLU A 30 17.80 -0.12 19.59
C GLU A 30 18.15 1.39 19.61
N GLY A 31 17.46 2.14 20.44
CA GLY A 31 17.62 3.60 20.60
C GLY A 31 16.82 4.45 19.60
N ASN A 32 16.18 3.88 18.56
CA ASN A 32 15.34 4.64 17.64
C ASN A 32 13.99 5.00 18.23
N GLU A 33 13.53 4.27 19.23
CA GLU A 33 12.30 4.52 19.97
C GLU A 33 12.41 5.73 20.90
N ALA A 34 13.64 6.20 21.16
CA ALA A 34 13.88 7.38 22.00
C ALA A 34 13.16 8.60 21.42
N GLY A 35 12.30 9.22 22.24
CA GLY A 35 11.48 10.37 21.83
C GLY A 35 10.16 10.03 21.14
N ALA A 36 9.90 8.77 20.77
CA ALA A 36 8.66 8.36 20.10
C ALA A 36 7.42 8.72 20.94
N GLY A 37 7.44 8.49 22.25
CA GLY A 37 6.33 8.84 23.14
C GLY A 37 5.99 10.33 23.13
N ALA A 38 7.01 11.20 23.18
CA ALA A 38 6.81 12.64 23.10
C ALA A 38 6.20 13.04 21.74
N TRP A 39 6.68 12.44 20.66
CA TRP A 39 6.19 12.68 19.32
C TRP A 39 4.73 12.23 19.14
N PHE A 40 4.36 11.05 19.65
CA PHE A 40 2.97 10.59 19.61
C PHE A 40 2.03 11.49 20.45
N ARG A 41 2.48 11.97 21.61
CA ARG A 41 1.69 12.95 22.41
C ARG A 41 1.47 14.23 21.60
N GLU A 42 2.50 14.77 20.96
CA GLU A 42 2.38 15.98 20.16
C GLU A 42 1.40 15.80 18.98
N LEU A 43 1.44 14.66 18.28
CA LEU A 43 0.48 14.32 17.22
C LEU A 43 -0.95 14.25 17.74
N ARG A 44 -1.17 13.56 18.87
CA ARG A 44 -2.47 13.53 19.54
C ARG A 44 -3.00 14.93 19.86
N ASP A 45 -2.13 15.76 20.46
CA ASP A 45 -2.50 17.10 20.90
C ASP A 45 -2.73 18.08 19.72
N MET A 46 -2.26 17.75 18.53
CA MET A 46 -2.62 18.41 17.27
C MET A 46 -4.00 17.98 16.73
N GLY A 47 -4.62 16.98 17.33
CA GLY A 47 -5.89 16.43 16.86
C GLY A 47 -5.77 15.41 15.72
N LEU A 48 -4.60 14.76 15.57
CA LEU A 48 -4.44 13.69 14.60
C LEU A 48 -5.46 12.57 14.86
N ASP A 49 -6.09 12.06 13.80
CA ASP A 49 -7.13 11.02 13.94
C ASP A 49 -6.50 9.64 14.24
N ALA A 50 -5.43 9.25 13.55
CA ALA A 50 -4.76 7.97 13.81
C ALA A 50 -3.30 7.96 13.37
N VAL A 51 -2.55 7.01 13.93
CA VAL A 51 -1.22 6.61 13.43
C VAL A 51 -1.28 5.22 12.81
N ILE A 52 -0.48 5.00 11.77
CA ILE A 52 -0.34 3.68 11.12
C ILE A 52 1.03 3.13 11.52
N VAL A 53 1.05 2.07 12.34
CA VAL A 53 2.26 1.52 12.96
C VAL A 53 2.42 0.04 12.64
N SER A 54 3.65 -0.46 12.51
CA SER A 54 3.95 -1.88 12.32
C SER A 54 4.88 -2.47 13.38
N ASP A 55 5.61 -1.62 14.06
CA ASP A 55 6.58 -2.04 15.09
C ASP A 55 5.89 -2.21 16.44
N PRO A 56 5.95 -3.41 17.06
CA PRO A 56 5.31 -3.66 18.35
C PRO A 56 5.78 -2.71 19.47
N ALA A 57 7.06 -2.30 19.47
CA ALA A 57 7.57 -1.36 20.45
C ALA A 57 6.89 0.01 20.31
N LEU A 58 6.76 0.51 19.08
CA LEU A 58 6.05 1.77 18.81
C LEU A 58 4.56 1.69 19.12
N ILE A 59 3.92 0.53 18.92
CA ILE A 59 2.51 0.31 19.29
C ILE A 59 2.35 0.47 20.80
N VAL A 60 3.18 -0.23 21.59
CA VAL A 60 3.15 -0.14 23.06
C VAL A 60 3.43 1.28 23.55
N ILE A 61 4.45 1.94 22.99
CA ILE A 61 4.78 3.32 23.33
C ILE A 61 3.61 4.25 23.02
N CYS A 62 3.00 4.15 21.84
CA CYS A 62 1.87 4.97 21.44
C CYS A 62 0.66 4.78 22.38
N ALA A 63 0.29 3.54 22.64
CA ALA A 63 -0.83 3.21 23.52
C ALA A 63 -0.62 3.72 24.96
N THR A 64 0.62 3.67 25.45
CA THR A 64 0.96 4.09 26.83
C THR A 64 1.10 5.60 26.93
N GLU A 65 1.80 6.23 26.00
CA GLU A 65 2.23 7.64 26.11
C GLU A 65 1.24 8.62 25.47
N ALA A 66 0.43 8.14 24.52
CA ALA A 66 -0.56 8.96 23.83
C ALA A 66 -1.96 8.32 23.87
N PRO A 67 -2.50 8.04 25.07
CA PRO A 67 -3.82 7.42 25.19
C PRO A 67 -4.88 8.27 24.46
N GLY A 68 -5.76 7.58 23.72
CA GLY A 68 -6.81 8.21 22.90
C GLY A 68 -6.39 8.52 21.46
N LEU A 69 -5.12 8.41 21.10
CA LEU A 69 -4.70 8.41 19.69
C LEU A 69 -4.96 7.03 19.10
N GLU A 70 -5.75 6.97 18.02
CA GLU A 70 -6.08 5.71 17.35
C GLU A 70 -4.85 5.09 16.69
N ILE A 71 -4.72 3.77 16.82
CA ILE A 71 -3.60 3.01 16.24
C ILE A 71 -4.14 2.04 15.20
N ASN A 72 -3.77 2.27 13.95
CA ASN A 72 -4.06 1.38 12.83
C ASN A 72 -2.81 0.52 12.52
N LEU A 73 -3.01 -0.79 12.39
CA LEU A 73 -1.89 -1.67 12.06
C LEU A 73 -1.49 -1.53 10.60
N SER A 74 -0.21 -1.31 10.35
CA SER A 74 0.32 -1.25 8.99
C SER A 74 0.35 -2.63 8.31
N THR A 75 0.19 -2.65 6.99
CA THR A 75 0.40 -3.84 6.14
C THR A 75 1.77 -4.50 6.37
N GLN A 76 2.80 -3.75 6.80
CA GLN A 76 4.13 -4.30 7.11
C GLN A 76 4.15 -5.24 8.33
N ALA A 77 3.07 -5.30 9.12
CA ALA A 77 2.89 -6.33 10.13
C ALA A 77 2.52 -7.70 9.52
N SER A 78 2.18 -7.74 8.23
CA SER A 78 1.91 -8.96 7.45
C SER A 78 0.73 -9.78 8.01
N SER A 79 -0.38 -9.11 8.36
CA SER A 79 -1.57 -9.77 8.88
C SER A 79 -2.36 -10.45 7.76
N THR A 80 -2.49 -11.77 7.82
CA THR A 80 -3.07 -12.62 6.77
C THR A 80 -4.22 -13.51 7.25
N ASN A 81 -4.56 -13.50 8.53
CA ASN A 81 -5.58 -14.40 9.10
C ASN A 81 -6.28 -13.74 10.29
N TYR A 82 -7.46 -14.25 10.64
CA TYR A 82 -8.29 -13.70 11.70
C TYR A 82 -7.64 -13.77 13.10
N GLU A 83 -6.84 -14.78 13.41
CA GLU A 83 -6.17 -14.90 14.72
C GLU A 83 -5.19 -13.74 14.92
N THR A 84 -4.51 -13.31 13.86
CA THR A 84 -3.66 -12.11 13.90
C THR A 84 -4.49 -10.85 14.16
N PHE A 85 -5.69 -10.75 13.59
CA PHE A 85 -6.60 -9.62 13.84
C PHE A 85 -7.04 -9.57 15.30
N GLU A 86 -7.47 -10.70 15.87
CA GLU A 86 -7.86 -10.80 17.28
C GLU A 86 -6.68 -10.48 18.21
N PHE A 87 -5.47 -10.96 17.90
CA PHE A 87 -4.27 -10.59 18.64
C PHE A 87 -4.06 -9.08 18.72
N TRP A 88 -4.17 -8.38 17.58
CA TRP A 88 -4.00 -6.94 17.56
C TRP A 88 -5.17 -6.19 18.22
N LYS A 89 -6.38 -6.71 18.13
CA LYS A 89 -7.54 -6.20 18.85
C LYS A 89 -7.35 -6.25 20.36
N GLU A 90 -6.83 -7.36 20.89
CA GLU A 90 -6.49 -7.51 22.33
C GLU A 90 -5.48 -6.44 22.78
N LEU A 91 -4.63 -5.97 21.89
CA LEU A 91 -3.71 -4.85 22.16
C LEU A 91 -4.34 -3.46 21.95
N GLY A 92 -5.63 -3.39 21.65
CA GLY A 92 -6.40 -2.14 21.54
C GLY A 92 -6.39 -1.50 20.15
N LEU A 93 -5.93 -2.22 19.10
CA LEU A 93 -5.99 -1.71 17.73
C LEU A 93 -7.40 -1.91 17.15
N THR A 94 -7.90 -0.90 16.45
CA THR A 94 -9.26 -0.88 15.91
C THR A 94 -9.32 -1.17 14.42
N ARG A 95 -8.20 -0.98 13.70
CA ARG A 95 -8.10 -1.23 12.25
C ARG A 95 -6.80 -1.94 11.90
N VAL A 96 -6.90 -2.90 10.99
CA VAL A 96 -5.76 -3.63 10.45
C VAL A 96 -5.70 -3.46 8.93
N VAL A 97 -4.55 -2.99 8.43
CA VAL A 97 -4.27 -3.01 7.00
C VAL A 97 -3.78 -4.40 6.63
N LEU A 98 -4.56 -5.10 5.82
CA LEU A 98 -4.25 -6.44 5.33
C LEU A 98 -2.87 -6.52 4.66
N ALA A 99 -2.24 -7.67 4.76
CA ALA A 99 -1.17 -8.02 3.85
C ALA A 99 -1.69 -8.04 2.40
N ARG A 100 -0.84 -7.64 1.44
CA ARG A 100 -1.23 -7.60 0.01
C ARG A 100 -1.35 -8.99 -0.61
N GLU A 101 -0.88 -10.01 0.08
CA GLU A 101 -0.83 -11.40 -0.34
C GLU A 101 -2.11 -12.20 0.01
N VAL A 102 -3.10 -11.53 0.61
CA VAL A 102 -4.38 -12.15 1.00
C VAL A 102 -5.32 -12.23 -0.19
N THR A 103 -5.99 -13.38 -0.36
CA THR A 103 -7.03 -13.58 -1.37
C THR A 103 -8.38 -13.03 -0.92
N MET A 104 -9.32 -12.82 -1.84
CA MET A 104 -10.68 -12.35 -1.50
C MET A 104 -11.44 -13.36 -0.62
N GLU A 105 -11.21 -14.65 -0.82
CA GLU A 105 -11.78 -15.71 0.02
C GLU A 105 -11.28 -15.60 1.46
N GLU A 106 -9.99 -15.33 1.64
CA GLU A 106 -9.39 -15.11 2.98
C GLU A 106 -9.91 -13.82 3.62
N VAL A 107 -10.12 -12.75 2.86
CA VAL A 107 -10.76 -11.52 3.36
C VAL A 107 -12.15 -11.82 3.91
N ALA A 108 -12.98 -12.53 3.15
CA ALA A 108 -14.31 -12.95 3.57
C ALA A 108 -14.28 -13.83 4.83
N GLU A 109 -13.28 -14.73 4.94
CA GLU A 109 -13.13 -15.60 6.10
C GLU A 109 -12.69 -14.84 7.34
N ILE A 110 -11.79 -13.87 7.21
CA ILE A 110 -11.39 -12.96 8.28
C ILE A 110 -12.63 -12.18 8.77
N ARG A 111 -13.38 -11.56 7.85
CA ARG A 111 -14.57 -10.76 8.19
C ARG A 111 -15.62 -11.53 8.98
N LYS A 112 -15.83 -12.81 8.68
CA LYS A 112 -16.79 -13.65 9.41
C LYS A 112 -16.45 -13.86 10.89
N ARG A 113 -15.19 -13.68 11.27
CA ARG A 113 -14.66 -14.08 12.57
C ARG A 113 -14.22 -12.90 13.44
N THR A 114 -14.06 -11.70 12.87
CA THR A 114 -13.64 -10.51 13.61
C THR A 114 -14.49 -9.29 13.25
N ASP A 115 -14.65 -8.39 14.20
CA ASP A 115 -15.27 -7.08 14.03
C ASP A 115 -14.24 -5.94 13.87
N VAL A 116 -12.95 -6.24 13.90
CA VAL A 116 -11.88 -5.27 13.63
C VAL A 116 -12.03 -4.72 12.21
N GLU A 117 -11.88 -3.42 12.04
CA GLU A 117 -11.95 -2.80 10.72
C GLU A 117 -10.84 -3.32 9.79
N ILE A 118 -11.26 -3.72 8.60
CA ILE A 118 -10.38 -4.22 7.55
C ILE A 118 -10.05 -3.10 6.57
N GLU A 119 -8.78 -2.70 6.49
CA GLU A 119 -8.29 -1.82 5.44
C GLU A 119 -7.50 -2.64 4.40
N ALA A 120 -7.84 -2.49 3.12
CA ALA A 120 -7.26 -3.26 2.04
C ALA A 120 -6.74 -2.38 0.90
N PHE A 121 -5.57 -2.70 0.34
CA PHE A 121 -5.09 -2.02 -0.85
C PHE A 121 -5.98 -2.34 -2.05
N VAL A 122 -6.33 -1.31 -2.80
CA VAL A 122 -7.17 -1.42 -4.01
C VAL A 122 -6.50 -0.84 -5.25
N HIS A 123 -5.47 0.00 -5.08
CA HIS A 123 -4.83 0.64 -6.23
C HIS A 123 -3.38 1.02 -5.97
N GLY A 124 -2.59 0.98 -7.03
CA GLY A 124 -1.23 1.51 -7.08
C GLY A 124 -0.16 0.43 -7.06
N ALA A 125 1.03 0.84 -6.71
CA ALA A 125 2.23 0.04 -6.87
C ALA A 125 2.27 -1.19 -5.95
N MET A 126 2.46 -2.38 -6.54
CA MET A 126 2.76 -3.60 -5.80
C MET A 126 4.23 -3.67 -5.39
N CYS A 127 4.49 -4.25 -4.22
CA CYS A 127 5.83 -4.54 -3.73
C CYS A 127 6.24 -5.96 -4.12
N ILE A 128 7.50 -6.14 -4.55
CA ILE A 128 8.05 -7.48 -4.82
C ILE A 128 8.24 -8.31 -3.55
N SER A 129 8.36 -7.64 -2.40
CA SER A 129 8.60 -8.29 -1.11
C SER A 129 7.29 -8.42 -0.35
N TYR A 130 7.24 -9.45 0.51
CA TYR A 130 6.05 -9.74 1.31
C TYR A 130 5.62 -8.54 2.16
N SER A 131 4.50 -7.94 1.80
CA SER A 131 3.90 -6.77 2.46
C SER A 131 4.88 -5.64 2.78
N GLY A 132 5.86 -5.43 1.91
CA GLY A 132 6.83 -4.33 2.03
C GLY A 132 8.05 -4.63 2.91
N ARG A 133 8.22 -5.83 3.44
CA ARG A 133 9.43 -6.23 4.17
C ARG A 133 10.54 -6.61 3.19
N CYS A 134 11.51 -5.72 2.98
CA CYS A 134 12.50 -5.84 1.93
C CYS A 134 13.89 -5.38 2.39
N VAL A 135 14.92 -6.13 1.99
CA VAL A 135 16.33 -5.76 2.20
C VAL A 135 17.05 -5.45 0.88
N LEU A 136 16.36 -5.48 -0.26
CA LEU A 136 16.97 -5.25 -1.56
C LEU A 136 17.62 -3.85 -1.65
N SER A 137 16.93 -2.82 -1.17
CA SER A 137 17.46 -1.45 -1.14
C SER A 137 18.69 -1.30 -0.25
N ASN A 138 18.77 -2.07 0.85
CA ASN A 138 19.96 -2.08 1.71
C ASN A 138 21.19 -2.57 0.93
N HIS A 139 21.05 -3.67 0.19
CA HIS A 139 22.13 -4.23 -0.62
C HIS A 139 22.49 -3.37 -1.83
N MET A 140 21.48 -2.87 -2.55
CA MET A 140 21.68 -2.17 -3.82
C MET A 140 22.08 -0.70 -3.68
N SER A 141 21.62 -0.01 -2.63
CA SER A 141 21.77 1.44 -2.49
C SER A 141 22.14 1.89 -1.09
N LYS A 142 22.37 0.99 -0.15
CA LYS A 142 22.63 1.27 1.28
C LYS A 142 21.49 2.07 1.96
N ARG A 143 20.26 1.95 1.44
CA ARG A 143 19.07 2.59 1.99
C ARG A 143 18.15 1.53 2.60
N ASP A 144 17.70 1.72 3.82
CA ASP A 144 16.85 0.78 4.50
C ASP A 144 15.39 0.97 4.11
N ALA A 145 14.86 0.00 3.35
CA ALA A 145 13.47 0.02 2.89
C ALA A 145 12.46 -0.06 4.05
N ASN A 146 12.80 -0.79 5.11
CA ASN A 146 11.93 -0.98 6.28
C ASN A 146 11.89 0.24 7.19
N ARG A 147 12.73 1.22 6.92
CA ARG A 147 12.81 2.51 7.62
C ARG A 147 12.47 3.69 6.71
N GLY A 148 11.62 3.46 5.71
CA GLY A 148 11.19 4.49 4.76
C GLY A 148 12.19 4.79 3.64
N GLY A 149 13.35 4.12 3.61
CA GLY A 149 14.44 4.36 2.65
C GLY A 149 14.35 3.57 1.35
N CYS A 150 13.21 3.02 0.98
CA CYS A 150 13.06 2.24 -0.25
C CYS A 150 13.50 3.04 -1.49
N SER A 151 14.51 2.54 -2.20
CA SER A 151 15.03 3.12 -3.45
C SER A 151 14.34 2.57 -4.69
N GLN A 152 13.33 1.71 -4.51
CA GLN A 152 12.63 1.01 -5.59
C GLN A 152 13.59 0.22 -6.52
N SER A 153 14.64 -0.36 -5.96
CA SER A 153 15.64 -1.13 -6.71
C SER A 153 15.06 -2.34 -7.43
N CYS A 154 13.95 -2.93 -6.94
CA CYS A 154 13.21 -3.96 -7.69
C CYS A 154 12.72 -3.51 -9.07
N ARG A 155 12.65 -2.20 -9.34
CA ARG A 155 12.17 -1.59 -10.58
C ARG A 155 13.30 -1.16 -11.52
N TRP A 156 14.55 -1.39 -11.11
CA TRP A 156 15.70 -1.15 -11.96
C TRP A 156 15.79 -2.23 -13.03
N LYS A 157 16.52 -1.94 -14.07
CA LYS A 157 16.84 -2.89 -15.11
C LYS A 157 18.11 -3.65 -14.72
N TYR A 158 18.05 -4.95 -14.85
CA TYR A 158 19.14 -5.88 -14.54
C TYR A 158 19.43 -6.75 -15.76
N ASN A 159 20.69 -7.17 -15.89
CA ASN A 159 21.07 -8.23 -16.81
C ASN A 159 21.27 -9.52 -16.02
N LEU A 160 20.63 -10.60 -16.45
CA LEU A 160 20.79 -11.91 -15.83
C LEU A 160 21.95 -12.66 -16.48
N TYR A 161 22.84 -13.16 -15.65
CA TYR A 161 23.97 -13.98 -16.07
C TYR A 161 23.95 -15.29 -15.30
N ASP A 162 24.25 -16.41 -16.01
CA ASP A 162 24.58 -17.66 -15.36
C ASP A 162 26.05 -17.57 -14.93
N LEU A 163 26.30 -17.63 -13.62
CA LEU A 163 27.63 -17.57 -13.05
C LEU A 163 27.88 -18.83 -12.22
N PRO A 164 28.45 -19.87 -12.77
CA PRO A 164 29.27 -20.78 -11.97
C PRO A 164 30.40 -19.95 -11.34
N PHE A 165 30.62 -20.12 -10.06
CA PHE A 165 31.64 -19.37 -9.32
C PHE A 165 33.00 -19.47 -10.03
N GLY A 166 33.50 -18.36 -10.57
CA GLY A 166 34.85 -18.26 -11.16
C GLY A 166 34.92 -18.35 -12.68
N GLU A 167 33.82 -18.44 -13.42
CA GLU A 167 33.82 -18.48 -14.89
C GLU A 167 33.32 -17.18 -15.53
N GLU A 168 33.57 -17.05 -16.89
CA GLU A 168 33.07 -15.91 -17.66
C GLU A 168 31.54 -15.80 -17.61
N ARG A 169 31.05 -14.57 -17.52
CA ARG A 169 29.62 -14.25 -17.45
C ARG A 169 28.91 -14.72 -18.74
N ARG A 170 28.00 -15.67 -18.60
CA ARG A 170 27.11 -16.12 -19.67
C ARG A 170 25.67 -15.66 -19.40
N SER A 171 24.98 -15.27 -20.44
CA SER A 171 23.53 -14.99 -20.32
C SER A 171 22.77 -16.30 -20.08
N ILE A 172 21.78 -16.25 -19.16
CA ILE A 172 20.92 -17.41 -18.86
C ILE A 172 20.09 -17.83 -20.08
N LYS A 173 19.76 -16.90 -20.99
CA LYS A 173 18.87 -17.12 -22.13
C LYS A 173 19.51 -16.94 -23.51
N GLY A 174 20.83 -16.89 -23.63
CA GLY A 174 21.51 -16.74 -24.92
C GLY A 174 22.71 -15.82 -24.87
N GLU A 175 23.29 -15.49 -26.06
CA GLU A 175 24.51 -14.72 -26.20
C GLU A 175 24.36 -13.24 -25.79
N ILE A 176 23.12 -12.68 -25.78
CA ILE A 176 22.83 -11.31 -25.40
C ILE A 176 22.01 -11.33 -24.09
N PRO A 177 22.49 -10.68 -23.01
CA PRO A 177 21.72 -10.61 -21.78
C PRO A 177 20.40 -9.86 -22.02
N GLU A 178 19.28 -10.50 -21.75
CA GLU A 178 17.98 -9.82 -21.75
C GLU A 178 17.88 -8.90 -20.53
N GLU A 179 17.38 -7.69 -20.73
CA GLU A 179 17.02 -6.82 -19.63
C GLU A 179 15.90 -7.46 -18.80
N PHE A 180 16.10 -7.48 -17.50
CA PHE A 180 15.15 -8.02 -16.54
C PHE A 180 14.81 -6.97 -15.49
N SER A 181 13.56 -6.95 -15.05
CA SER A 181 13.11 -6.16 -13.90
C SER A 181 12.28 -7.05 -12.98
N MET A 182 12.46 -6.88 -11.67
CA MET A 182 11.62 -7.52 -10.66
C MET A 182 10.31 -6.74 -10.41
N SER A 183 10.01 -5.75 -11.25
CA SER A 183 8.82 -4.90 -11.09
C SER A 183 7.55 -5.70 -11.33
N ALA A 184 6.66 -5.72 -10.35
CA ALA A 184 5.29 -6.17 -10.56
C ALA A 184 4.46 -5.10 -11.29
N VAL A 185 3.36 -5.51 -11.93
CA VAL A 185 2.30 -4.63 -12.44
C VAL A 185 1.65 -3.88 -11.28
N ASP A 186 0.99 -2.75 -11.56
CA ASP A 186 0.28 -2.00 -10.52
C ASP A 186 -1.09 -2.65 -10.25
N MET A 187 -1.56 -2.57 -9.01
CA MET A 187 -2.89 -3.06 -8.62
C MET A 187 -3.97 -2.10 -9.09
N CYS A 188 -5.12 -2.64 -9.51
CA CYS A 188 -6.37 -1.92 -9.76
C CYS A 188 -7.57 -2.83 -9.48
N MET A 189 -8.42 -2.41 -8.55
CA MET A 189 -9.64 -3.13 -8.15
C MET A 189 -10.91 -2.33 -8.48
N ILE A 190 -10.85 -1.40 -9.42
CA ILE A 190 -11.95 -0.47 -9.71
C ILE A 190 -13.23 -1.20 -10.18
N ASP A 191 -13.08 -2.26 -10.96
CA ASP A 191 -14.18 -3.10 -11.45
C ASP A 191 -14.65 -4.16 -10.44
N HIS A 192 -13.91 -4.31 -9.33
CA HIS A 192 -14.18 -5.25 -8.24
C HIS A 192 -14.61 -4.58 -6.92
N ILE A 193 -15.05 -3.31 -6.98
CA ILE A 193 -15.55 -2.59 -5.78
C ILE A 193 -16.72 -3.31 -5.12
N PRO A 194 -17.67 -3.92 -5.85
CA PRO A 194 -18.71 -4.76 -5.24
C PRO A 194 -18.12 -5.84 -4.34
N ASP A 195 -17.15 -6.61 -4.82
CA ASP A 195 -16.54 -7.70 -4.07
C ASP A 195 -15.86 -7.21 -2.79
N MET A 196 -15.18 -6.04 -2.84
CA MET A 196 -14.55 -5.43 -1.66
C MET A 196 -15.59 -5.10 -0.59
N ILE A 197 -16.71 -4.48 -0.98
CA ILE A 197 -17.78 -4.06 -0.05
C ILE A 197 -18.50 -5.29 0.50
N GLU A 198 -18.87 -6.25 -0.36
CA GLU A 198 -19.62 -7.44 0.03
C GLU A 198 -18.82 -8.38 0.94
N ASN A 199 -17.50 -8.43 0.77
CA ASN A 199 -16.61 -9.19 1.66
C ASN A 199 -16.19 -8.40 2.91
N GLY A 200 -16.76 -7.22 3.14
CA GLY A 200 -16.66 -6.48 4.40
C GLY A 200 -15.34 -5.73 4.60
N VAL A 201 -14.75 -5.23 3.51
CA VAL A 201 -13.64 -4.26 3.59
C VAL A 201 -14.20 -2.90 4.00
N ASP A 202 -13.75 -2.39 5.14
CA ASP A 202 -14.22 -1.12 5.72
C ASP A 202 -13.50 0.11 5.13
N SER A 203 -12.26 -0.07 4.65
CA SER A 203 -11.43 1.02 4.14
C SER A 203 -10.64 0.61 2.92
N LEU A 204 -10.74 1.39 1.85
CA LEU A 204 -10.05 1.17 0.58
C LEU A 204 -8.76 2.02 0.53
N LYS A 205 -7.61 1.35 0.41
CA LYS A 205 -6.30 2.01 0.44
C LYS A 205 -5.71 2.19 -0.95
N ILE A 206 -5.41 3.44 -1.30
CA ILE A 206 -4.73 3.81 -2.55
C ILE A 206 -3.26 4.12 -2.26
N GLU A 207 -2.33 3.45 -2.95
CA GLU A 207 -0.91 3.78 -2.91
C GLU A 207 -0.60 4.87 -3.94
N GLY A 208 -0.08 5.99 -3.48
CA GLY A 208 0.22 7.13 -4.34
C GLY A 208 1.34 8.03 -3.83
N ARG A 209 2.12 7.61 -2.82
CA ARG A 209 3.17 8.45 -2.19
C ARG A 209 4.14 9.07 -3.17
N MET A 210 4.54 8.33 -4.20
CA MET A 210 5.49 8.78 -5.22
C MET A 210 4.83 9.20 -6.53
N LYS A 211 3.51 9.39 -6.50
CA LYS A 211 2.72 9.77 -7.66
C LYS A 211 2.44 11.28 -7.68
N SER A 212 2.03 11.80 -8.84
CA SER A 212 1.62 13.21 -8.96
C SER A 212 0.28 13.47 -8.27
N VAL A 213 0.03 14.73 -7.93
CA VAL A 213 -1.27 15.17 -7.39
C VAL A 213 -2.40 14.81 -8.36
N HIS A 214 -2.18 15.00 -9.67
CA HIS A 214 -3.15 14.60 -10.70
C HIS A 214 -3.51 13.13 -10.64
N TYR A 215 -2.50 12.24 -10.55
CA TYR A 215 -2.75 10.80 -10.40
C TYR A 215 -3.60 10.51 -9.15
N VAL A 216 -3.19 11.03 -8.00
CA VAL A 216 -3.91 10.78 -6.73
C VAL A 216 -5.34 11.30 -6.80
N SER A 217 -5.55 12.50 -7.34
CA SER A 217 -6.89 13.10 -7.48
C SER A 217 -7.79 12.26 -8.40
N THR A 218 -7.29 11.88 -9.58
CA THR A 218 -8.06 11.08 -10.54
C THR A 218 -8.44 9.73 -9.94
N VAL A 219 -7.46 9.01 -9.40
CA VAL A 219 -7.69 7.68 -8.80
C VAL A 219 -8.69 7.77 -7.64
N THR A 220 -8.50 8.72 -6.72
CA THR A 220 -9.41 8.88 -5.58
C THR A 220 -10.83 9.22 -6.02
N ASN A 221 -10.99 10.11 -7.00
CA ASN A 221 -12.32 10.46 -7.53
C ASN A 221 -13.01 9.26 -8.18
N CYS A 222 -12.29 8.44 -8.94
CA CYS A 222 -12.87 7.25 -9.57
C CYS A 222 -13.31 6.22 -8.53
N TYR A 223 -12.47 5.92 -7.51
CA TYR A 223 -12.86 5.01 -6.44
C TYR A 223 -14.03 5.56 -5.61
N LYS A 224 -14.03 6.86 -5.32
CA LYS A 224 -15.18 7.50 -4.63
C LYS A 224 -16.46 7.35 -5.45
N ALA A 225 -16.41 7.65 -6.75
CA ALA A 225 -17.57 7.50 -7.63
C ALA A 225 -18.06 6.06 -7.74
N ALA A 226 -17.13 5.08 -7.80
CA ALA A 226 -17.46 3.66 -7.84
C ALA A 226 -18.20 3.21 -6.56
N VAL A 227 -17.67 3.58 -5.39
CA VAL A 227 -18.27 3.25 -4.09
C VAL A 227 -19.64 3.91 -3.95
N ASP A 228 -19.76 5.21 -4.24
CA ASP A 228 -21.03 5.94 -4.13
C ASP A 228 -22.09 5.33 -5.05
N ALA A 229 -21.75 5.02 -6.30
CA ALA A 229 -22.65 4.42 -7.26
C ALA A 229 -23.11 3.02 -6.82
N TYR A 230 -22.19 2.18 -6.34
CA TYR A 230 -22.54 0.83 -5.89
C TYR A 230 -23.41 0.85 -4.64
N LEU A 231 -23.12 1.72 -3.67
CA LEU A 231 -23.94 1.87 -2.47
C LEU A 231 -25.33 2.43 -2.78
N GLU A 232 -25.51 3.14 -3.89
CA GLU A 232 -26.82 3.58 -4.34
C GLU A 232 -27.60 2.46 -5.03
N SER A 233 -26.99 1.79 -6.01
CA SER A 233 -27.44 0.51 -6.57
C SER A 233 -26.37 -0.16 -7.43
N PRO A 234 -26.34 -1.50 -7.52
CA PRO A 234 -25.44 -2.23 -8.41
C PRO A 234 -25.55 -1.79 -9.89
N GLU A 235 -26.76 -1.47 -10.35
CA GLU A 235 -27.01 -1.05 -11.74
C GLU A 235 -26.35 0.32 -12.03
N LYS A 236 -26.29 1.22 -11.05
CA LYS A 236 -25.62 2.50 -11.22
C LYS A 236 -24.11 2.34 -11.34
N PHE A 237 -23.53 1.45 -10.54
CA PHE A 237 -22.12 1.12 -10.67
C PHE A 237 -21.81 0.54 -12.05
N GLU A 238 -22.59 -0.45 -12.50
CA GLU A 238 -22.40 -1.07 -13.82
C GLU A 238 -22.52 -0.05 -14.97
N ALA A 239 -23.39 0.95 -14.83
CA ALA A 239 -23.58 1.99 -15.84
C ALA A 239 -22.34 2.91 -16.01
N ILE A 240 -21.54 3.11 -14.98
CA ILE A 240 -20.35 4.00 -15.01
C ILE A 240 -19.02 3.26 -14.99
N LYS A 241 -19.03 1.94 -14.74
CA LYS A 241 -17.82 1.13 -14.53
C LYS A 241 -16.80 1.29 -15.66
N GLN A 242 -17.25 1.19 -16.93
CA GLN A 242 -16.34 1.28 -18.06
C GLN A 242 -15.68 2.66 -18.16
N ASP A 243 -16.41 3.74 -17.92
CA ASP A 243 -15.85 5.09 -17.91
C ASP A 243 -14.79 5.25 -16.82
N LEU A 244 -15.02 4.66 -15.65
CA LEU A 244 -14.04 4.67 -14.55
C LEU A 244 -12.78 3.88 -14.90
N ILE A 245 -12.90 2.71 -15.53
CA ILE A 245 -11.78 1.92 -16.03
C ILE A 245 -10.98 2.74 -17.05
N ASP A 246 -11.65 3.38 -18.00
CA ASP A 246 -11.01 4.22 -19.03
C ASP A 246 -10.26 5.41 -18.40
N GLU A 247 -10.82 6.06 -17.38
CA GLU A 247 -10.12 7.12 -16.63
C GLU A 247 -8.87 6.59 -15.91
N MET A 248 -8.93 5.39 -15.32
CA MET A 248 -7.77 4.76 -14.69
C MET A 248 -6.64 4.53 -15.69
N TRP A 249 -6.95 4.09 -16.91
CA TRP A 249 -5.94 3.88 -17.96
C TRP A 249 -5.27 5.17 -18.42
N LYS A 250 -5.93 6.32 -18.35
CA LYS A 250 -5.33 7.63 -18.69
C LYS A 250 -4.17 8.01 -17.77
N VAL A 251 -4.23 7.60 -16.50
CA VAL A 251 -3.20 7.90 -15.50
C VAL A 251 -2.29 6.72 -15.19
N ALA A 252 -2.59 5.52 -15.69
CA ALA A 252 -1.81 4.32 -15.47
C ALA A 252 -0.38 4.47 -16.03
N GLN A 253 0.61 4.12 -15.24
CA GLN A 253 2.03 4.16 -15.63
C GLN A 253 2.60 2.76 -15.90
N ARG A 254 1.83 1.71 -15.65
CA ARG A 254 2.13 0.29 -15.84
C ARG A 254 0.83 -0.43 -16.19
N GLU A 255 1.01 -1.69 -16.62
CA GLU A 255 -0.12 -2.62 -16.70
C GLU A 255 -0.80 -2.76 -15.33
N LEU A 256 -2.08 -3.06 -15.33
CA LEU A 256 -2.93 -3.16 -14.16
C LEU A 256 -3.39 -4.62 -13.97
N ALA A 257 -3.42 -5.07 -12.71
CA ALA A 257 -3.92 -6.39 -12.33
C ALA A 257 -4.59 -6.34 -10.95
N THR A 258 -5.22 -7.42 -10.54
CA THR A 258 -5.92 -7.52 -9.25
C THR A 258 -5.00 -7.92 -8.07
N GLY A 259 -3.70 -8.03 -8.30
CA GLY A 259 -2.77 -8.53 -7.28
C GLY A 259 -3.05 -9.98 -6.91
N PHE A 260 -3.10 -10.29 -5.62
CA PHE A 260 -3.35 -11.65 -5.10
C PHE A 260 -4.82 -11.98 -4.87
N TYR A 261 -5.75 -11.04 -5.05
CA TYR A 261 -7.14 -11.22 -4.61
C TYR A 261 -7.85 -12.41 -5.26
N TYR A 262 -7.57 -12.73 -6.53
CA TYR A 262 -8.26 -13.82 -7.25
C TYR A 262 -7.34 -14.95 -7.67
N SER A 263 -6.04 -14.69 -7.75
CA SER A 263 -5.05 -15.72 -8.06
C SER A 263 -3.67 -15.32 -7.57
N PRO A 264 -2.79 -16.27 -7.22
CA PRO A 264 -1.38 -15.95 -7.00
C PRO A 264 -0.81 -15.31 -8.28
N PRO A 265 -0.03 -14.22 -8.16
CA PRO A 265 0.62 -13.62 -9.32
C PRO A 265 1.49 -14.62 -10.05
N SER A 266 1.35 -14.65 -11.37
CA SER A 266 2.10 -15.48 -12.29
C SER A 266 3.23 -14.68 -12.97
N GLU A 267 3.88 -15.29 -13.94
CA GLU A 267 4.85 -14.59 -14.79
C GLU A 267 4.22 -13.43 -15.58
N ASN A 268 2.89 -13.43 -15.78
CA ASN A 268 2.19 -12.38 -16.51
C ASN A 268 2.05 -11.09 -15.70
N GLU A 269 2.04 -11.17 -14.37
CA GLU A 269 2.03 -10.01 -13.48
C GLU A 269 3.43 -9.49 -13.14
N GLN A 270 4.48 -10.14 -13.70
CA GLN A 270 5.86 -9.67 -13.61
C GLN A 270 6.24 -8.96 -14.92
N LEU A 271 6.76 -7.74 -14.81
CA LEU A 271 7.22 -6.98 -15.97
C LEU A 271 8.63 -7.44 -16.38
N PHE A 272 8.74 -8.60 -17.03
CA PHE A 272 9.97 -9.01 -17.69
C PHE A 272 10.22 -8.11 -18.90
N GLY A 273 11.34 -7.37 -18.88
CA GLY A 273 11.67 -6.43 -19.94
C GLY A 273 10.97 -5.06 -19.81
N ALA A 274 10.61 -4.71 -18.61
CA ALA A 274 10.09 -3.45 -18.09
C ALA A 274 9.78 -2.37 -19.12
N ARG A 275 8.64 -2.42 -19.74
CA ARG A 275 8.10 -1.27 -20.45
C ARG A 275 7.22 -0.47 -19.49
N ARG A 276 7.71 0.69 -19.09
CA ARG A 276 6.84 1.70 -18.52
C ARG A 276 5.85 2.07 -19.63
N LYS A 277 4.56 1.79 -19.41
CA LYS A 277 3.54 2.28 -20.36
C LYS A 277 3.66 3.80 -20.40
N ILE A 278 3.92 4.35 -21.58
CA ILE A 278 3.89 5.80 -21.77
C ILE A 278 2.41 6.15 -21.87
N PRO A 279 1.87 6.99 -20.98
CA PRO A 279 0.48 7.41 -21.08
C PRO A 279 0.25 8.07 -22.46
N GLU A 280 -0.85 7.74 -23.11
CA GLU A 280 -1.27 8.36 -24.37
C GLU A 280 -1.57 9.86 -24.18
N TYR A 281 -1.90 10.24 -22.96
CA TYR A 281 -2.23 11.59 -22.55
C TYR A 281 -1.05 12.27 -21.86
N LYS A 282 -0.79 13.54 -22.22
CA LYS A 282 0.18 14.38 -21.53
C LYS A 282 -0.57 15.41 -20.70
N PHE A 283 -0.17 15.53 -19.44
CA PHE A 283 -0.61 16.66 -18.63
C PHE A 283 -0.05 17.96 -19.22
N ILE A 284 -0.90 18.92 -19.49
CA ILE A 284 -0.54 20.18 -20.16
C ILE A 284 -0.72 21.43 -19.27
N GLY A 285 -0.87 21.24 -17.95
CA GLY A 285 -0.95 22.35 -16.97
C GLY A 285 -2.17 22.30 -16.10
#